data_fabd2acab2a5696e8748c2f32a727b88
#
_entry.id   fabd2acab2a5696e8748c2f32a727b88
#
_cell.length_a   1.000
_cell.length_b   1.000
_cell.length_c   1.000
_cell.angle_alpha   90.00
_cell.angle_beta   90.00
_cell.angle_gamma   90.00
#
_symmetry.space_group_name_H-M   'P 1'
#
loop_
_entity.id
_entity.type
_entity.pdbx_description
1 polymer ?
#
loop_
_entity_poly.entity_id
_entity_poly.type
_entity_poly.pdbx_seq_one_letter_code
_entity_poly.pdbx_strand_id
1 'polypeptide(L)'
;TIGMLASIVSSFLVVPKEGKLAQALHRGTYSAAGITAIGVYFISDTMFADFSENPIGLFISVIIGLLVGITVGQISEWFTSDHYSIVKNIADQAKTGPATVVLSGISEGMRSAAFSVVVVVIGVGGAYTSGAWALGESGGIYGVAVAAIGVLATLGITVAVDAYGPIADNAGGIAEMAHLDPE
;
A
#
# COMPACT_ATOMS: atom_id res chain seq x y z
N THR A 1 0.88 -10.20 -13.79
CA THR A 1 1.28 -9.46 -15.03
C THR A 1 0.59 -8.11 -15.14
N ILE A 2 -0.76 -8.00 -14.99
CA ILE A 2 -1.50 -6.72 -15.12
C ILE A 2 -0.97 -5.67 -14.14
N GLY A 3 -0.82 -6.02 -12.85
CA GLY A 3 -0.32 -5.11 -11.82
C GLY A 3 1.10 -4.58 -12.12
N MET A 4 1.97 -5.41 -12.68
CA MET A 4 3.31 -4.97 -13.10
C MET A 4 3.24 -3.94 -14.25
N LEU A 5 2.42 -4.22 -15.27
CA LEU A 5 2.21 -3.28 -16.37
C LEU A 5 1.56 -1.99 -15.88
N ALA A 6 0.58 -2.09 -14.99
CA ALA A 6 -0.05 -0.95 -14.35
C ALA A 6 0.96 -0.10 -13.57
N SER A 7 1.87 -0.72 -12.82
CA SER A 7 2.94 -0.03 -12.08
C SER A 7 3.90 0.70 -13.01
N ILE A 8 4.31 0.08 -14.13
CA ILE A 8 5.16 0.71 -15.15
C ILE A 8 4.45 1.93 -15.76
N VAL A 9 3.20 1.79 -16.17
CA VAL A 9 2.44 2.91 -16.75
C VAL A 9 2.25 4.02 -15.71
N SER A 10 1.95 3.67 -14.48
CA SER A 10 1.71 4.62 -13.40
C SER A 10 2.97 5.39 -12.99
N SER A 11 4.17 4.83 -13.20
CA SER A 11 5.41 5.55 -12.91
C SER A 11 5.56 6.83 -13.75
N PHE A 12 5.02 6.86 -14.97
CA PHE A 12 5.00 8.06 -15.81
C PHE A 12 3.99 9.11 -15.34
N LEU A 13 3.06 8.76 -14.46
CA LEU A 13 2.09 9.69 -13.86
C LEU A 13 2.62 10.34 -12.58
N VAL A 14 3.75 9.88 -12.07
CA VAL A 14 4.44 10.47 -10.93
C VAL A 14 5.19 11.72 -11.40
N VAL A 15 4.49 12.84 -11.42
CA VAL A 15 5.07 14.13 -11.78
C VAL A 15 5.26 14.94 -10.49
N PRO A 16 6.50 15.06 -10.00
CA PRO A 16 6.76 15.81 -8.77
C PRO A 16 6.54 17.31 -9.02
N LYS A 17 5.93 17.97 -8.04
CA LYS A 17 5.91 19.43 -7.92
C LYS A 17 6.60 19.79 -6.62
N GLU A 18 7.29 20.93 -6.59
CA GLU A 18 7.96 21.43 -5.39
C GLU A 18 7.02 21.39 -4.17
N GLY A 19 7.50 20.84 -3.07
CA GLY A 19 6.75 20.69 -1.83
C GLY A 19 5.58 19.69 -1.84
N LYS A 20 5.35 18.91 -2.93
CA LYS A 20 4.23 17.97 -3.05
C LYS A 20 4.65 16.57 -3.49
N LEU A 21 5.83 16.15 -3.08
CA LEU A 21 6.39 14.87 -3.50
C LEU A 21 5.54 13.68 -3.03
N ALA A 22 5.13 13.64 -1.77
CA ALA A 22 4.28 12.58 -1.23
C ALA A 22 2.98 12.44 -2.04
N GLN A 23 2.35 13.57 -2.42
CA GLN A 23 1.15 13.54 -3.26
C GLN A 23 1.41 12.98 -4.66
N ALA A 24 2.58 13.22 -5.23
CA ALA A 24 2.95 12.66 -6.54
C ALA A 24 3.13 11.14 -6.44
N LEU A 25 3.77 10.64 -5.39
CA LEU A 25 3.95 9.21 -5.13
C LEU A 25 2.61 8.50 -4.91
N HIS A 26 1.69 9.09 -4.12
CA HIS A 26 0.33 8.57 -3.95
C HIS A 26 -0.45 8.49 -5.26
N ARG A 27 -0.30 9.48 -6.16
CA ARG A 27 -0.92 9.42 -7.49
C ARG A 27 -0.43 8.22 -8.29
N GLY A 28 0.85 7.90 -8.21
CA GLY A 28 1.41 6.69 -8.82
C GLY A 28 0.75 5.42 -8.29
N THR A 29 0.67 5.27 -6.98
CA THR A 29 0.07 4.09 -6.33
C THR A 29 -1.42 3.95 -6.65
N TYR A 30 -2.21 5.03 -6.52
CA TYR A 30 -3.65 4.98 -6.80
C TYR A 30 -3.95 4.76 -8.28
N SER A 31 -3.15 5.34 -9.19
CA SER A 31 -3.32 5.08 -10.61
C SER A 31 -2.98 3.63 -10.98
N ALA A 32 -1.93 3.06 -10.38
CA ALA A 32 -1.60 1.64 -10.57
C ALA A 32 -2.73 0.72 -10.08
N ALA A 33 -3.30 1.02 -8.91
CA ALA A 33 -4.44 0.28 -8.40
C ALA A 33 -5.67 0.41 -9.30
N GLY A 34 -5.99 1.62 -9.78
CA GLY A 34 -7.10 1.85 -10.69
C GLY A 34 -6.95 1.13 -12.03
N ILE A 35 -5.77 1.23 -12.65
CA ILE A 35 -5.47 0.52 -13.90
C ILE A 35 -5.56 -1.00 -13.69
N THR A 36 -5.03 -1.51 -12.56
CA THR A 36 -5.11 -2.93 -12.22
C THR A 36 -6.58 -3.37 -12.06
N ALA A 37 -7.38 -2.60 -11.32
CA ALA A 37 -8.81 -2.91 -11.13
C ALA A 37 -9.56 -2.98 -12.46
N ILE A 38 -9.35 -2.00 -13.34
CA ILE A 38 -9.96 -1.99 -14.69
C ILE A 38 -9.48 -3.19 -15.50
N GLY A 39 -8.18 -3.46 -15.53
CA GLY A 39 -7.61 -4.57 -16.29
C GLY A 39 -8.10 -5.94 -15.80
N VAL A 40 -8.21 -6.13 -14.48
CA VAL A 40 -8.73 -7.37 -13.89
C VAL A 40 -10.23 -7.52 -14.17
N TYR A 41 -11.01 -6.44 -14.15
CA TYR A 41 -12.43 -6.49 -14.50
C TYR A 41 -12.66 -7.07 -15.91
N PHE A 42 -11.94 -6.56 -16.91
CA PHE A 42 -12.09 -7.06 -18.29
C PHE A 42 -11.59 -8.49 -18.48
N ILE A 43 -10.63 -8.93 -17.68
CA ILE A 43 -10.07 -10.28 -17.78
C ILE A 43 -10.84 -11.30 -16.93
N SER A 44 -11.46 -10.88 -15.84
CA SER A 44 -12.14 -11.78 -14.93
C SER A 44 -13.24 -12.58 -15.62
N ASP A 45 -14.02 -11.93 -16.46
CA ASP A 45 -15.12 -12.57 -17.20
C ASP A 45 -14.60 -13.61 -18.21
N THR A 46 -13.50 -13.31 -18.90
CA THR A 46 -12.92 -14.22 -19.89
C THR A 46 -12.12 -15.37 -19.28
N MET A 47 -11.43 -15.13 -18.16
CA MET A 47 -10.58 -16.15 -17.52
C MET A 47 -11.33 -17.07 -16.57
N PHE A 48 -12.39 -16.59 -15.95
CA PHE A 48 -13.11 -17.33 -14.91
C PHE A 48 -14.50 -17.81 -15.33
N ALA A 49 -15.00 -17.42 -16.52
CA ALA A 49 -16.31 -17.84 -17.01
C ALA A 49 -16.47 -19.37 -17.08
N ASP A 50 -15.40 -20.08 -17.41
CA ASP A 50 -15.44 -21.57 -17.53
C ASP A 50 -15.35 -22.27 -16.16
N PHE A 51 -14.93 -21.58 -15.11
CA PHE A 51 -14.65 -22.17 -13.79
C PHE A 51 -15.58 -21.67 -12.68
N SER A 52 -16.33 -20.61 -12.93
CA SER A 52 -17.11 -19.91 -11.90
C SER A 52 -18.50 -19.58 -12.39
N GLU A 53 -19.50 -19.89 -11.57
CA GLU A 53 -20.88 -19.44 -11.82
C GLU A 53 -21.00 -17.91 -11.64
N ASN A 54 -20.13 -17.31 -10.82
CA ASN A 54 -20.11 -15.88 -10.53
C ASN A 54 -18.68 -15.31 -10.64
N PRO A 55 -18.13 -15.11 -11.85
CA PRO A 55 -16.77 -14.61 -12.06
C PRO A 55 -16.47 -13.29 -11.34
N ILE A 56 -17.50 -12.46 -11.13
CA ILE A 56 -17.40 -11.19 -10.43
C ILE A 56 -16.97 -11.35 -8.96
N GLY A 57 -17.23 -12.49 -8.33
CA GLY A 57 -16.78 -12.75 -6.95
C GLY A 57 -15.24 -12.82 -6.85
N LEU A 58 -14.57 -13.38 -7.85
CA LEU A 58 -13.11 -13.41 -7.89
C LEU A 58 -12.53 -12.02 -8.19
N PHE A 59 -13.19 -11.24 -9.05
CA PHE A 59 -12.85 -9.84 -9.24
C PHE A 59 -12.94 -9.05 -7.92
N ILE A 60 -14.03 -9.22 -7.16
CA ILE A 60 -14.20 -8.58 -5.85
C ILE A 60 -13.09 -9.01 -4.89
N SER A 61 -12.64 -10.25 -4.90
CA SER A 61 -11.49 -10.70 -4.10
C SER A 61 -10.22 -9.92 -4.43
N VAL A 62 -9.92 -9.66 -5.70
CA VAL A 62 -8.78 -8.81 -6.12
C VAL A 62 -8.94 -7.39 -5.59
N ILE A 63 -10.13 -6.80 -5.73
CA ILE A 63 -10.42 -5.44 -5.25
C ILE A 63 -10.23 -5.35 -3.73
N ILE A 64 -10.71 -6.34 -2.99
CA ILE A 64 -10.48 -6.40 -1.53
C ILE A 64 -8.99 -6.41 -1.24
N GLY A 65 -8.20 -7.22 -1.96
CA GLY A 65 -6.74 -7.25 -1.81
C GLY A 65 -6.10 -5.89 -2.08
N LEU A 66 -6.45 -5.22 -3.19
CA LEU A 66 -5.98 -3.87 -3.51
C LEU A 66 -6.30 -2.87 -2.39
N LEU A 67 -7.53 -2.89 -1.88
CA LEU A 67 -7.96 -2.00 -0.80
C LEU A 67 -7.20 -2.28 0.50
N VAL A 68 -6.99 -3.55 0.86
CA VAL A 68 -6.18 -3.93 2.02
C VAL A 68 -4.77 -3.40 1.88
N GLY A 69 -4.12 -3.60 0.73
CA GLY A 69 -2.75 -3.13 0.49
C GLY A 69 -2.64 -1.61 0.62
N ILE A 70 -3.54 -0.86 -0.01
CA ILE A 70 -3.58 0.61 0.09
C ILE A 70 -3.82 1.05 1.53
N THR A 71 -4.78 0.44 2.23
CA THR A 71 -5.15 0.84 3.60
C THR A 71 -4.02 0.57 4.58
N VAL A 72 -3.35 -0.59 4.48
CA VAL A 72 -2.19 -0.91 5.32
C VAL A 72 -1.04 0.07 5.06
N GLY A 73 -0.79 0.42 3.79
CA GLY A 73 0.20 1.45 3.44
C GLY A 73 -0.13 2.81 4.04
N GLN A 74 -1.40 3.25 3.97
CA GLN A 74 -1.86 4.51 4.58
C GLN A 74 -1.73 4.49 6.12
N ILE A 75 -2.06 3.38 6.77
CA ILE A 75 -1.87 3.22 8.23
C ILE A 75 -0.39 3.34 8.56
N SER A 76 0.49 2.65 7.84
CA SER A 76 1.92 2.71 8.05
C SER A 76 2.44 4.15 7.94
N GLU A 77 2.07 4.85 6.88
CA GLU A 77 2.44 6.26 6.67
C GLU A 77 1.93 7.15 7.80
N TRP A 78 0.69 6.97 8.25
CA TRP A 78 0.12 7.75 9.35
C TRP A 78 0.91 7.63 10.65
N PHE A 79 1.47 6.45 10.91
CA PHE A 79 2.26 6.19 12.11
C PHE A 79 3.74 6.53 11.98
N THR A 80 4.26 6.72 10.76
CA THR A 80 5.71 6.91 10.52
C THR A 80 6.09 8.26 9.94
N SER A 81 5.14 9.01 9.35
CA SER A 81 5.44 10.28 8.72
C SER A 81 5.48 11.42 9.75
N ASP A 82 6.47 12.29 9.62
CA ASP A 82 6.68 13.51 10.41
C ASP A 82 5.59 14.57 10.22
N HIS A 83 4.75 14.43 9.18
CA HIS A 83 3.60 15.31 8.97
C HIS A 83 2.53 15.15 10.03
N TYR A 84 2.42 13.95 10.63
CA TYR A 84 1.38 13.62 11.58
C TYR A 84 1.80 13.81 13.04
N SER A 85 0.80 14.05 13.88
CA SER A 85 1.00 14.31 15.31
C SER A 85 1.63 13.15 16.08
N ILE A 86 1.46 11.91 15.59
CA ILE A 86 2.01 10.70 16.24
C ILE A 86 3.53 10.82 16.35
N VAL A 87 4.20 11.04 15.22
CA VAL A 87 5.67 11.18 15.19
C VAL A 87 6.14 12.41 15.94
N LYS A 88 5.42 13.54 15.82
CA LYS A 88 5.71 14.75 16.59
C LYS A 88 5.61 14.54 18.09
N ASN A 89 4.62 13.77 18.55
CA ASN A 89 4.47 13.43 19.96
C ASN A 89 5.62 12.53 20.44
N ILE A 90 6.11 11.58 19.61
CA ILE A 90 7.30 10.79 19.95
C ILE A 90 8.52 11.70 20.09
N ALA A 91 8.71 12.65 19.16
CA ALA A 91 9.81 13.60 19.21
C ALA A 91 9.73 14.51 20.46
N ASP A 92 8.54 14.93 20.87
CA ASP A 92 8.34 15.73 22.08
C ASP A 92 8.75 14.99 23.38
N GLN A 93 8.70 13.65 23.39
CA GLN A 93 9.18 12.85 24.52
C GLN A 93 10.69 13.00 24.74
N ALA A 94 11.45 13.49 23.75
CA ALA A 94 12.88 13.78 23.92
C ALA A 94 13.16 14.81 25.02
N LYS A 95 12.18 15.68 25.32
CA LYS A 95 12.26 16.65 26.43
C LYS A 95 12.30 15.97 27.79
N THR A 96 11.80 14.76 27.91
CA THR A 96 11.74 14.01 29.18
C THR A 96 12.84 12.96 29.31
N GLY A 97 13.48 12.58 28.18
CA GLY A 97 14.65 11.71 28.15
C GLY A 97 14.58 10.61 27.10
N PRO A 98 15.70 9.92 26.84
CA PRO A 98 15.77 8.90 25.79
C PRO A 98 14.87 7.68 26.05
N ALA A 99 14.68 7.30 27.31
CA ALA A 99 13.85 6.15 27.66
C ALA A 99 12.37 6.36 27.26
N THR A 100 11.85 7.56 27.45
CA THR A 100 10.48 7.92 27.10
C THR A 100 10.26 7.96 25.60
N VAL A 101 11.24 8.38 24.82
CA VAL A 101 11.22 8.34 23.35
C VAL A 101 11.10 6.89 22.86
N VAL A 102 11.96 6.00 23.39
CA VAL A 102 11.95 4.59 23.02
C VAL A 102 10.62 3.93 23.37
N LEU A 103 10.12 4.14 24.58
CA LEU A 103 8.84 3.58 25.01
C LEU A 103 7.66 4.10 24.17
N SER A 104 7.65 5.39 23.87
CA SER A 104 6.62 5.99 23.02
C SER A 104 6.67 5.40 21.60
N GLY A 105 7.87 5.28 21.01
CA GLY A 105 8.03 4.69 19.69
C GLY A 105 7.55 3.23 19.62
N ILE A 106 7.92 2.39 20.61
CA ILE A 106 7.43 1.01 20.71
C ILE A 106 5.92 0.97 20.83
N SER A 107 5.34 1.81 21.69
CA SER A 107 3.88 1.87 21.89
C SER A 107 3.14 2.20 20.58
N GLU A 108 3.58 3.21 19.87
CA GLU A 108 2.95 3.60 18.60
C GLU A 108 3.18 2.56 17.50
N GLY A 109 4.35 1.91 17.47
CA GLY A 109 4.62 0.78 16.57
C GLY A 109 3.68 -0.41 16.81
N MET A 110 3.42 -0.75 18.08
CA MET A 110 2.45 -1.80 18.43
C MET A 110 1.02 -1.41 18.01
N ARG A 111 0.63 -0.15 18.16
CA ARG A 111 -0.67 0.34 17.70
C ARG A 111 -0.81 0.27 16.18
N SER A 112 0.21 0.68 15.45
CA SER A 112 0.25 0.57 13.98
C SER A 112 0.06 -0.87 13.52
N ALA A 113 0.79 -1.80 14.14
CA ALA A 113 0.67 -3.23 13.86
C ALA A 113 -0.74 -3.76 14.14
N ALA A 114 -1.36 -3.35 15.26
CA ALA A 114 -2.71 -3.77 15.62
C ALA A 114 -3.75 -3.32 14.57
N PHE A 115 -3.71 -2.07 14.12
CA PHE A 115 -4.60 -1.58 13.06
C PHE A 115 -4.40 -2.32 11.75
N SER A 116 -3.16 -2.57 11.35
CA SER A 116 -2.84 -3.32 10.13
C SER A 116 -3.37 -4.75 10.20
N VAL A 117 -3.22 -5.44 11.35
CA VAL A 117 -3.77 -6.79 11.55
C VAL A 117 -5.30 -6.79 11.42
N VAL A 118 -6.00 -5.83 12.02
CA VAL A 118 -7.46 -5.74 11.92
C VAL A 118 -7.90 -5.59 10.46
N VAL A 119 -7.25 -4.72 9.68
CA VAL A 119 -7.54 -4.54 8.26
C VAL A 119 -7.32 -5.84 7.47
N VAL A 120 -6.22 -6.55 7.74
CA VAL A 120 -5.93 -7.83 7.08
C VAL A 120 -6.98 -8.88 7.42
N VAL A 121 -7.40 -8.99 8.69
CA VAL A 121 -8.43 -9.95 9.12
C VAL A 121 -9.76 -9.67 8.42
N ILE A 122 -10.18 -8.40 8.36
CA ILE A 122 -11.39 -8.00 7.62
C ILE A 122 -11.25 -8.34 6.13
N GLY A 123 -10.09 -8.06 5.55
CA GLY A 123 -9.80 -8.38 4.15
C GLY A 123 -9.85 -9.87 3.85
N VAL A 124 -9.25 -10.70 4.70
CA VAL A 124 -9.30 -12.16 4.58
C VAL A 124 -10.74 -12.66 4.67
N GLY A 125 -11.54 -12.17 5.62
CA GLY A 125 -12.96 -12.53 5.74
C GLY A 125 -13.76 -12.15 4.50
N GLY A 126 -13.57 -10.92 4.00
CA GLY A 126 -14.24 -10.45 2.79
C GLY A 126 -13.82 -11.24 1.54
N ALA A 127 -12.53 -11.53 1.39
CA ALA A 127 -12.03 -12.31 0.26
C ALA A 127 -12.50 -13.77 0.30
N TYR A 128 -12.57 -14.36 1.51
CA TYR A 128 -13.10 -15.70 1.69
C TYR A 128 -14.57 -15.79 1.27
N THR A 129 -15.42 -14.88 1.76
CA THR A 129 -16.84 -14.86 1.40
C THR A 129 -17.06 -14.60 -0.08
N SER A 130 -16.28 -13.72 -0.67
CA SER A 130 -16.33 -13.41 -2.10
C SER A 130 -15.90 -14.59 -2.97
N GLY A 131 -14.83 -15.31 -2.58
CA GLY A 131 -14.39 -16.53 -3.26
C GLY A 131 -15.40 -17.69 -3.12
N ALA A 132 -16.00 -17.85 -1.93
CA ALA A 132 -17.04 -18.84 -1.70
C ALA A 132 -18.30 -18.55 -2.53
N TRP A 133 -18.66 -17.28 -2.70
CA TRP A 133 -19.74 -16.89 -3.60
C TRP A 133 -19.44 -17.18 -5.07
N ALA A 134 -18.18 -17.09 -5.48
CA ALA A 134 -17.76 -17.35 -6.85
C ALA A 134 -17.70 -18.84 -7.19
N LEU A 135 -17.20 -19.69 -6.30
CA LEU A 135 -16.80 -21.08 -6.57
C LEU A 135 -17.39 -22.09 -5.58
N GLY A 136 -18.37 -21.70 -4.76
CA GLY A 136 -18.90 -22.53 -3.69
C GLY A 136 -17.99 -22.56 -2.45
N GLU A 137 -18.33 -23.34 -1.43
CA GLU A 137 -17.65 -23.36 -0.13
C GLU A 137 -16.12 -23.56 -0.22
N SER A 138 -15.66 -24.42 -1.11
CA SER A 138 -14.22 -24.67 -1.34
C SER A 138 -13.50 -23.48 -2.00
N GLY A 139 -14.24 -22.58 -2.64
CA GLY A 139 -13.71 -21.39 -3.30
C GLY A 139 -13.26 -20.29 -2.35
N GLY A 140 -13.65 -20.34 -1.07
CA GLY A 140 -13.28 -19.31 -0.11
C GLY A 140 -11.76 -19.14 0.06
N ILE A 141 -11.02 -20.24 0.19
CA ILE A 141 -9.55 -20.21 0.29
C ILE A 141 -8.92 -19.69 -1.01
N TYR A 142 -9.50 -20.06 -2.15
CA TYR A 142 -9.05 -19.56 -3.45
C TYR A 142 -9.26 -18.04 -3.57
N GLY A 143 -10.40 -17.52 -3.08
CA GLY A 143 -10.66 -16.09 -3.00
C GLY A 143 -9.61 -15.33 -2.18
N VAL A 144 -9.18 -15.89 -1.03
CA VAL A 144 -8.10 -15.32 -0.22
C VAL A 144 -6.77 -15.31 -0.99
N ALA A 145 -6.44 -16.40 -1.69
CA ALA A 145 -5.24 -16.45 -2.53
C ALA A 145 -5.26 -15.41 -3.65
N VAL A 146 -6.40 -15.23 -4.30
CA VAL A 146 -6.61 -14.21 -5.33
C VAL A 146 -6.52 -12.80 -4.76
N ALA A 147 -7.05 -12.56 -3.55
CA ALA A 147 -6.90 -11.28 -2.86
C ALA A 147 -5.43 -10.98 -2.51
N ALA A 148 -4.65 -11.99 -2.11
CA ALA A 148 -3.21 -11.82 -1.89
C ALA A 148 -2.48 -11.35 -3.16
N ILE A 149 -2.88 -11.86 -4.34
CA ILE A 149 -2.37 -11.34 -5.62
C ILE A 149 -2.80 -9.87 -5.81
N GLY A 150 -4.01 -9.50 -5.39
CA GLY A 150 -4.49 -8.12 -5.38
C GLY A 150 -3.61 -7.19 -4.55
N VAL A 151 -3.24 -7.60 -3.31
CA VAL A 151 -2.29 -6.84 -2.45
C VAL A 151 -0.97 -6.59 -3.18
N LEU A 152 -0.45 -7.60 -3.86
CA LEU A 152 0.83 -7.54 -4.57
C LEU A 152 0.75 -6.80 -5.93
N ALA A 153 -0.43 -6.48 -6.40
CA ALA A 153 -0.59 -5.90 -7.74
C ALA A 153 0.06 -4.51 -7.89
N THR A 154 0.11 -3.74 -6.80
CA THR A 154 0.77 -2.42 -6.76
C THR A 154 2.22 -2.48 -6.27
N LEU A 155 2.76 -3.69 -6.00
CA LEU A 155 4.08 -3.85 -5.43
C LEU A 155 5.18 -3.17 -6.27
N GLY A 156 5.08 -3.20 -7.59
CA GLY A 156 6.05 -2.58 -8.47
C GLY A 156 6.24 -1.09 -8.22
N ILE A 157 5.15 -0.34 -8.11
CA ILE A 157 5.21 1.09 -7.81
C ILE A 157 5.59 1.35 -6.35
N THR A 158 5.13 0.50 -5.43
CA THR A 158 5.46 0.64 -3.99
C THR A 158 6.96 0.46 -3.76
N VAL A 159 7.57 -0.58 -4.32
CA VAL A 159 9.03 -0.80 -4.22
C VAL A 159 9.83 0.30 -4.92
N ALA A 160 9.30 0.87 -6.01
CA ALA A 160 9.94 2.01 -6.67
C ALA A 160 9.95 3.25 -5.75
N VAL A 161 8.87 3.49 -5.01
CA VAL A 161 8.79 4.56 -3.99
C VAL A 161 9.76 4.29 -2.85
N ASP A 162 9.84 3.06 -2.36
CA ASP A 162 10.79 2.67 -1.29
C ASP A 162 12.25 2.86 -1.73
N ALA A 163 12.57 2.55 -2.99
CA ALA A 163 13.91 2.77 -3.54
C ALA A 163 14.25 4.27 -3.72
N TYR A 164 13.25 5.11 -3.91
CA TYR A 164 13.44 6.55 -4.03
C TYR A 164 13.96 7.19 -2.74
N GLY A 165 13.49 6.75 -1.56
CA GLY A 165 13.90 7.29 -0.26
C GLY A 165 15.42 7.36 -0.09
N PRO A 166 16.16 6.23 -0.15
CA PRO A 166 17.62 6.22 -0.04
C PRO A 166 18.33 7.07 -1.10
N ILE A 167 17.77 7.18 -2.30
CA ILE A 167 18.33 8.04 -3.36
C ILE A 167 18.21 9.49 -3.00
N ALA A 168 17.05 9.92 -2.49
CA ALA A 168 16.80 11.28 -2.06
C ALA A 168 17.68 11.66 -0.85
N ASP A 169 17.80 10.77 0.14
CA ASP A 169 18.65 10.98 1.32
C ASP A 169 20.12 11.12 0.93
N ASN A 170 20.61 10.28 0.03
CA ASN A 170 21.98 10.40 -0.48
C ASN A 170 22.20 11.71 -1.25
N ALA A 171 21.24 12.11 -2.08
CA ALA A 171 21.33 13.38 -2.81
C ALA A 171 21.34 14.58 -1.87
N GLY A 172 20.47 14.58 -0.85
CA GLY A 172 20.44 15.59 0.20
C GLY A 172 21.75 15.64 1.00
N GLY A 173 22.29 14.48 1.38
CA GLY A 173 23.57 14.40 2.09
C GLY A 173 24.75 14.92 1.24
N ILE A 174 24.76 14.69 -0.06
CA ILE A 174 25.78 15.24 -0.97
C ILE A 174 25.64 16.77 -1.04
N ALA A 175 24.40 17.28 -1.18
CA ALA A 175 24.15 18.72 -1.22
C ALA A 175 24.64 19.43 0.06
N GLU A 176 24.32 18.84 1.23
CA GLU A 176 24.76 19.35 2.54
C GLU A 176 26.29 19.35 2.67
N MET A 177 26.93 18.22 2.34
CA MET A 177 28.40 18.11 2.36
C MET A 177 29.10 19.04 1.36
N ALA A 178 28.45 19.37 0.25
CA ALA A 178 28.94 20.32 -0.74
C ALA A 178 28.66 21.79 -0.37
N HIS A 179 28.00 22.02 0.78
CA HIS A 179 27.60 23.35 1.24
C HIS A 179 26.77 24.12 0.21
N LEU A 180 25.87 23.42 -0.50
CA LEU A 180 24.92 24.07 -1.40
C LEU A 180 23.89 24.85 -0.57
N ASP A 181 23.49 26.02 -1.07
CA ASP A 181 22.48 26.84 -0.41
C ASP A 181 21.15 26.05 -0.33
N PRO A 182 20.52 26.02 0.84
CA PRO A 182 19.16 25.48 0.96
C PRO A 182 18.19 26.42 0.23
N GLU A 183 17.59 25.95 -0.87
CA GLU A 183 16.50 26.66 -1.56
C GLU A 183 15.14 26.41 -0.88
#